data_eda80828a12c43a572c6bf9e43dc1209
#
_entry.id   eda80828a12c43a572c6bf9e43dc1209
#
_cell.length_a   1.000
_cell.length_b   1.000
_cell.length_c   1.000
_cell.angle_alpha   90.00
_cell.angle_beta   90.00
_cell.angle_gamma   90.00
#
_symmetry.space_group_name_H-M   'P 1'
#
loop_
_entity.id
_entity.type
_entity.pdbx_description
1 polymer ?
#
loop_
_entity_poly.entity_id
_entity_poly.type
_entity_poly.pdbx_seq_one_letter_code
_entity_poly.pdbx_strand_id
1 'polypeptide(L)'
;MKMNFRESIMLLPQSNKTEKFLYEKESNQMEVKQLKNQLSSQLNIRYTKLNENEKEKIDEYVEIHNQLLPLKKDIEKQGIIIDINNLSKVKTSILAKAKDNDHKQKLIKNFESLKKALNNYSHLNVSLSLIGTCTLRITTKKYNVQGLPKEVKEIFMPIKYKNIFIIDFKAFEPSVVAYITNDQHLKNYLNKDEGLYDKLLSVLSLNKEYRKLVKRAFIGSFLFGGNFKSDKFKLNQYISEDEWNKVMSKFSNVIKLKEQIDNKKIMKMPYGITHDMKDFHERSIMALYIQTVSSYIFKNILSEVYQHQCNQEDFRIMLPIHDAIMIECNTKEIAERVRQLMETSANRLFGDNFAHTTIEQMGGNHDDK
;
A
#
# COMPACT_ATOMS: atom_id res chain seq x y z
N MET A 1 -26.22 -14.69 -7.95
CA MET A 1 -26.01 -13.31 -8.45
C MET A 1 -24.80 -12.73 -7.72
N LYS A 2 -23.74 -12.31 -8.43
CA LYS A 2 -22.59 -11.68 -7.76
C LYS A 2 -23.02 -10.29 -7.32
N MET A 3 -22.78 -9.92 -6.05
CA MET A 3 -22.90 -8.54 -5.59
C MET A 3 -22.13 -7.63 -6.54
N ASN A 4 -22.71 -6.50 -6.92
CA ASN A 4 -21.99 -5.53 -7.70
C ASN A 4 -20.91 -4.84 -6.82
N PHE A 5 -19.92 -4.23 -7.46
CA PHE A 5 -18.79 -3.66 -6.72
C PHE A 5 -19.22 -2.49 -5.80
N ARG A 6 -20.22 -1.70 -6.22
CA ARG A 6 -20.81 -0.62 -5.41
C ARG A 6 -21.36 -1.16 -4.09
N GLU A 7 -22.11 -2.28 -4.16
CA GLU A 7 -22.65 -2.96 -2.96
C GLU A 7 -21.50 -3.48 -2.08
N SER A 8 -20.44 -4.02 -2.69
CA SER A 8 -19.27 -4.50 -1.96
C SER A 8 -18.55 -3.40 -1.19
N ILE A 9 -18.36 -2.22 -1.78
CA ILE A 9 -17.76 -1.06 -1.11
C ILE A 9 -18.60 -0.60 0.07
N MET A 10 -19.90 -0.57 -0.07
CA MET A 10 -20.80 -0.14 1.00
C MET A 10 -20.79 -1.09 2.21
N LEU A 11 -20.36 -2.35 2.02
CA LEU A 11 -20.24 -3.33 3.09
C LEU A 11 -18.90 -3.35 3.81
N LEU A 12 -17.81 -3.00 3.10
CA LEU A 12 -16.44 -3.15 3.58
C LEU A 12 -16.15 -2.59 4.98
N PRO A 13 -16.79 -1.52 5.40
CA PRO A 13 -16.43 -0.86 6.64
C PRO A 13 -17.10 -1.37 7.90
N GLN A 14 -18.01 -2.29 7.79
CA GLN A 14 -18.87 -2.64 8.94
C GLN A 14 -18.37 -3.80 9.78
N SER A 15 -17.34 -4.52 9.39
CA SER A 15 -16.67 -5.49 10.26
C SER A 15 -15.60 -6.31 9.54
N ASN A 16 -14.60 -6.79 10.29
CA ASN A 16 -13.78 -7.96 9.93
C ASN A 16 -14.64 -9.19 9.53
N LYS A 17 -15.91 -9.22 9.94
CA LYS A 17 -16.91 -10.23 9.54
C LYS A 17 -17.32 -10.06 8.07
N THR A 18 -17.33 -8.85 7.54
CA THR A 18 -17.70 -8.60 6.15
C THR A 18 -16.57 -9.00 5.18
N GLU A 19 -15.30 -8.79 5.56
CA GLU A 19 -14.16 -9.37 4.82
C GLU A 19 -14.25 -10.90 4.81
N LYS A 20 -14.50 -11.53 5.95
CA LYS A 20 -14.78 -12.95 6.04
C LYS A 20 -15.92 -13.37 5.12
N PHE A 21 -17.01 -12.65 5.12
CA PHE A 21 -18.18 -12.94 4.32
C PHE A 21 -17.94 -12.80 2.80
N LEU A 22 -17.20 -11.78 2.37
CA LEU A 22 -16.86 -11.59 0.96
C LEU A 22 -15.80 -12.59 0.47
N TYR A 23 -15.01 -13.18 1.37
CA TYR A 23 -13.87 -14.05 1.06
C TYR A 23 -14.03 -15.49 1.55
N GLU A 24 -14.92 -15.80 2.48
CA GLU A 24 -15.14 -17.18 2.97
C GLU A 24 -16.32 -17.86 2.27
N LYS A 25 -15.93 -18.87 1.53
CA LYS A 25 -16.53 -20.17 1.27
C LYS A 25 -17.82 -20.31 0.46
N GLU A 26 -17.59 -20.87 -0.68
CA GLU A 26 -18.42 -21.72 -1.52
C GLU A 26 -19.13 -22.93 -0.81
N SER A 27 -19.11 -23.04 0.50
CA SER A 27 -19.55 -24.28 1.17
C SER A 27 -21.04 -24.38 1.49
N ASN A 28 -21.83 -23.29 1.33
CA ASN A 28 -23.30 -23.39 1.46
C ASN A 28 -23.98 -22.35 0.55
N GLN A 29 -24.12 -22.71 -0.73
CA GLN A 29 -24.61 -21.81 -1.80
C GLN A 29 -25.98 -21.19 -1.52
N MET A 30 -26.85 -21.87 -0.76
CA MET A 30 -28.22 -21.42 -0.53
C MET A 30 -28.32 -20.36 0.58
N GLU A 31 -27.62 -20.54 1.69
CA GLU A 31 -27.53 -19.54 2.77
C GLU A 31 -26.77 -18.27 2.33
N VAL A 32 -25.69 -18.46 1.59
CA VAL A 32 -24.92 -17.34 0.98
C VAL A 32 -25.78 -16.55 0.00
N LYS A 33 -26.65 -17.20 -0.77
CA LYS A 33 -27.56 -16.53 -1.71
C LYS A 33 -28.65 -15.71 -1.00
N GLN A 34 -29.24 -16.25 0.06
CA GLN A 34 -30.26 -15.54 0.86
C GLN A 34 -29.64 -14.33 1.59
N LEU A 35 -28.48 -14.51 2.20
CA LEU A 35 -27.76 -13.43 2.88
C LEU A 35 -27.33 -12.34 1.92
N LYS A 36 -26.85 -12.68 0.71
CA LYS A 36 -26.53 -11.72 -0.35
C LYS A 36 -27.76 -10.91 -0.78
N ASN A 37 -28.92 -11.54 -0.94
CA ASN A 37 -30.13 -10.83 -1.32
C ASN A 37 -30.59 -9.85 -0.24
N GLN A 38 -30.54 -10.25 1.04
CA GLN A 38 -30.87 -9.38 2.17
C GLN A 38 -29.90 -8.20 2.27
N LEU A 39 -28.59 -8.45 2.12
CA LEU A 39 -27.55 -7.42 2.14
C LEU A 39 -27.68 -6.46 0.95
N SER A 40 -27.91 -6.96 -0.26
CA SER A 40 -28.15 -6.12 -1.45
C SER A 40 -29.34 -5.20 -1.28
N SER A 41 -30.44 -5.70 -0.68
CA SER A 41 -31.62 -4.88 -0.38
C SER A 41 -31.30 -3.77 0.62
N GLN A 42 -30.61 -4.10 1.73
CA GLN A 42 -30.22 -3.12 2.74
C GLN A 42 -29.24 -2.07 2.19
N LEU A 43 -28.34 -2.47 1.31
CA LEU A 43 -27.35 -1.59 0.69
C LEU A 43 -27.99 -0.62 -0.31
N ASN A 44 -28.96 -1.09 -1.10
CA ASN A 44 -29.74 -0.20 -1.96
C ASN A 44 -30.48 0.85 -1.15
N ILE A 45 -31.10 0.48 -0.02
CA ILE A 45 -31.75 1.41 0.88
C ILE A 45 -30.74 2.42 1.44
N ARG A 46 -29.52 2.00 1.77
CA ARG A 46 -28.47 2.92 2.23
C ARG A 46 -28.02 3.87 1.13
N TYR A 47 -27.78 3.36 -0.07
CA TYR A 47 -27.35 4.17 -1.22
C TYR A 47 -28.39 5.25 -1.56
N THR A 48 -29.69 4.91 -1.54
CA THR A 48 -30.75 5.89 -1.80
C THR A 48 -30.85 6.99 -0.75
N LYS A 49 -30.35 6.76 0.48
CA LYS A 49 -30.31 7.75 1.56
C LYS A 49 -29.08 8.69 1.51
N LEU A 50 -28.11 8.40 0.65
CA LEU A 50 -26.93 9.25 0.48
C LEU A 50 -27.32 10.51 -0.29
N ASN A 51 -26.63 11.63 0.03
CA ASN A 51 -26.72 12.84 -0.79
C ASN A 51 -25.96 12.67 -2.11
N GLU A 52 -26.20 13.57 -3.08
CA GLU A 52 -25.62 13.46 -4.43
C GLU A 52 -24.08 13.46 -4.40
N ASN A 53 -23.45 14.28 -3.59
CA ASN A 53 -21.98 14.33 -3.46
C ASN A 53 -21.41 13.00 -2.93
N GLU A 54 -22.10 12.31 -2.03
CA GLU A 54 -21.70 10.99 -1.53
C GLU A 54 -21.86 9.91 -2.59
N LYS A 55 -22.93 9.98 -3.37
CA LYS A 55 -23.15 9.08 -4.50
C LYS A 55 -22.09 9.25 -5.57
N GLU A 56 -21.80 10.50 -5.96
CA GLU A 56 -20.77 10.85 -6.93
C GLU A 56 -19.40 10.28 -6.54
N LYS A 57 -18.99 10.42 -5.28
CA LYS A 57 -17.73 9.85 -4.79
C LYS A 57 -17.68 8.33 -4.82
N ILE A 58 -18.80 7.66 -4.55
CA ILE A 58 -18.89 6.21 -4.66
C ILE A 58 -18.78 5.80 -6.14
N ASP A 59 -19.44 6.51 -7.01
CA ASP A 59 -19.44 6.21 -8.44
C ASP A 59 -18.06 6.45 -9.06
N GLU A 60 -17.36 7.53 -8.67
CA GLU A 60 -15.96 7.79 -9.01
C GLU A 60 -15.06 6.63 -8.56
N TYR A 61 -15.20 6.17 -7.32
CA TYR A 61 -14.41 5.02 -6.84
C TYR A 61 -14.71 3.73 -7.60
N VAL A 62 -15.97 3.51 -7.95
CA VAL A 62 -16.41 2.36 -8.79
C VAL A 62 -15.76 2.43 -10.17
N GLU A 63 -15.69 3.62 -10.75
CA GLU A 63 -15.04 3.84 -12.06
C GLU A 63 -13.55 3.51 -12.01
N ILE A 64 -12.82 4.03 -11.04
CA ILE A 64 -11.38 3.71 -10.83
C ILE A 64 -11.19 2.19 -10.68
N HIS A 65 -12.05 1.53 -9.90
CA HIS A 65 -12.00 0.08 -9.75
C HIS A 65 -12.19 -0.64 -11.08
N ASN A 66 -13.18 -0.22 -11.88
CA ASN A 66 -13.47 -0.82 -13.18
C ASN A 66 -12.32 -0.62 -14.16
N GLN A 67 -11.66 0.53 -14.16
CA GLN A 67 -10.46 0.82 -14.96
C GLN A 67 -9.29 -0.10 -14.60
N LEU A 68 -9.20 -0.57 -13.36
CA LEU A 68 -8.15 -1.49 -12.89
C LEU A 68 -8.47 -2.98 -13.11
N LEU A 69 -9.72 -3.35 -13.48
CA LEU A 69 -10.08 -4.75 -13.74
C LEU A 69 -9.31 -5.39 -14.90
N PRO A 70 -9.04 -4.71 -16.04
CA PRO A 70 -8.20 -5.25 -17.10
C PRO A 70 -6.77 -5.50 -16.60
N LEU A 71 -6.13 -4.54 -15.92
CA LEU A 71 -4.80 -4.72 -15.31
C LEU A 71 -4.76 -5.94 -14.39
N LYS A 72 -5.77 -6.09 -13.51
CA LYS A 72 -5.89 -7.29 -12.66
C LYS A 72 -5.89 -8.57 -13.48
N LYS A 73 -6.69 -8.63 -14.57
CA LYS A 73 -6.77 -9.81 -15.45
C LYS A 73 -5.43 -10.11 -16.13
N ASP A 74 -4.73 -9.06 -16.58
CA ASP A 74 -3.43 -9.19 -17.23
C ASP A 74 -2.37 -9.76 -16.27
N ILE A 75 -2.29 -9.24 -15.05
CA ILE A 75 -1.38 -9.74 -14.02
C ILE A 75 -1.71 -11.19 -13.64
N GLU A 76 -2.99 -11.52 -13.45
CA GLU A 76 -3.43 -12.88 -13.08
C GLU A 76 -3.20 -13.88 -14.22
N LYS A 77 -3.37 -13.47 -15.47
CA LYS A 77 -3.13 -14.31 -16.64
C LYS A 77 -1.65 -14.62 -16.84
N GLN A 78 -0.79 -13.64 -16.64
CA GLN A 78 0.64 -13.77 -16.89
C GLN A 78 1.40 -14.34 -15.69
N GLY A 79 0.96 -14.05 -14.45
CA GLY A 79 1.68 -14.44 -13.25
C GLY A 79 3.08 -13.83 -13.16
N ILE A 80 3.97 -14.50 -12.42
CA ILE A 80 5.38 -14.11 -12.25
C ILE A 80 6.25 -15.30 -12.57
N ILE A 81 7.26 -15.12 -13.41
CA ILE A 81 8.28 -16.14 -13.67
C ILE A 81 9.39 -16.01 -12.64
N ILE A 82 9.85 -17.14 -12.12
CA ILE A 82 10.91 -17.26 -11.12
C ILE A 82 12.10 -17.97 -11.75
N ASP A 83 13.30 -17.41 -11.59
CA ASP A 83 14.53 -18.10 -11.93
C ASP A 83 14.82 -19.21 -10.91
N ILE A 84 14.38 -20.44 -11.23
CA ILE A 84 14.58 -21.61 -10.37
C ILE A 84 16.07 -21.97 -10.25
N ASN A 85 16.86 -21.76 -11.30
CA ASN A 85 18.28 -22.10 -11.31
C ASN A 85 19.06 -21.24 -10.30
N ASN A 86 18.68 -19.97 -10.18
CA ASN A 86 19.26 -19.06 -9.22
C ASN A 86 18.60 -19.11 -7.81
N LEU A 87 17.46 -19.76 -7.66
CA LEU A 87 16.74 -19.82 -6.39
C LEU A 87 17.60 -20.31 -5.22
N SER A 88 18.38 -21.38 -5.44
CA SER A 88 19.26 -21.93 -4.39
C SER A 88 20.43 -21.01 -4.07
N LYS A 89 21.04 -20.39 -5.08
CA LYS A 89 22.15 -19.44 -4.94
C LYS A 89 21.72 -18.19 -4.20
N VAL A 90 20.59 -17.60 -4.60
CA VAL A 90 19.99 -16.43 -3.94
C VAL A 90 19.57 -16.77 -2.50
N LYS A 91 18.96 -17.95 -2.26
CA LYS A 91 18.64 -18.41 -0.89
C LYS A 91 19.88 -18.42 -0.01
N THR A 92 20.98 -19.02 -0.47
CA THR A 92 22.25 -19.10 0.29
C THR A 92 22.78 -17.69 0.62
N SER A 93 22.85 -16.80 -0.39
CA SER A 93 23.30 -15.42 -0.22
C SER A 93 22.46 -14.63 0.80
N ILE A 94 21.13 -14.74 0.72
CA ILE A 94 20.23 -14.04 1.63
C ILE A 94 20.33 -14.58 3.05
N LEU A 95 20.43 -15.89 3.22
CA LEU A 95 20.56 -16.51 4.52
C LEU A 95 21.89 -16.18 5.20
N ALA A 96 22.96 -15.95 4.43
CA ALA A 96 24.26 -15.50 4.95
C ALA A 96 24.20 -14.06 5.47
N LYS A 97 23.29 -13.22 4.91
CA LYS A 97 23.09 -11.82 5.31
C LYS A 97 22.02 -11.63 6.40
N ALA A 98 21.45 -12.73 6.92
CA ALA A 98 20.42 -12.67 7.96
C ALA A 98 21.01 -12.07 9.25
N LYS A 99 20.28 -11.12 9.87
CA LYS A 99 20.72 -10.35 11.03
C LYS A 99 20.81 -11.15 12.31
N ASP A 100 19.91 -12.10 12.46
CA ASP A 100 19.76 -12.97 13.63
C ASP A 100 19.07 -14.28 13.23
N ASN A 101 18.93 -15.20 14.17
CA ASN A 101 18.36 -16.53 13.93
C ASN A 101 16.85 -16.45 13.58
N ASP A 102 16.10 -15.56 14.20
CA ASP A 102 14.66 -15.39 13.94
C ASP A 102 14.42 -14.86 12.52
N HIS A 103 15.24 -13.89 12.09
CA HIS A 103 15.21 -13.39 10.71
C HIS A 103 15.55 -14.49 9.72
N LYS A 104 16.57 -15.31 10.00
CA LYS A 104 16.97 -16.45 9.18
C LYS A 104 15.84 -17.48 9.02
N GLN A 105 15.18 -17.84 10.12
CA GLN A 105 14.05 -18.77 10.10
C GLN A 105 12.86 -18.22 9.30
N LYS A 106 12.60 -16.94 9.40
CA LYS A 106 11.56 -16.26 8.63
C LYS A 106 11.84 -16.29 7.12
N LEU A 107 13.08 -16.05 6.73
CA LEU A 107 13.52 -16.15 5.34
C LEU A 107 13.40 -17.58 4.80
N ILE A 108 13.82 -18.59 5.57
CA ILE A 108 13.67 -20.01 5.20
C ILE A 108 12.20 -20.34 4.93
N LYS A 109 11.29 -19.96 5.85
CA LYS A 109 9.84 -20.17 5.66
C LYS A 109 9.30 -19.50 4.40
N ASN A 110 9.77 -18.29 4.09
CA ASN A 110 9.38 -17.60 2.86
C ASN A 110 9.81 -18.35 1.62
N PHE A 111 11.05 -18.84 1.56
CA PHE A 111 11.55 -19.66 0.44
C PHE A 111 10.81 -21.00 0.29
N GLU A 112 10.54 -21.67 1.40
CA GLU A 112 9.76 -22.94 1.37
C GLU A 112 8.33 -22.70 0.90
N SER A 113 7.69 -21.63 1.37
CA SER A 113 6.37 -21.22 0.94
C SER A 113 6.35 -20.86 -0.54
N LEU A 114 7.36 -20.11 -1.03
CA LEU A 114 7.52 -19.81 -2.44
C LEU A 114 7.66 -21.09 -3.27
N LYS A 115 8.54 -22.00 -2.86
CA LYS A 115 8.76 -23.28 -3.56
C LYS A 115 7.49 -24.11 -3.65
N LYS A 116 6.65 -24.11 -2.59
CA LYS A 116 5.34 -24.80 -2.61
C LYS A 116 4.31 -24.13 -3.51
N ALA A 117 4.42 -22.80 -3.70
CA ALA A 117 3.49 -22.02 -4.52
C ALA A 117 3.83 -22.09 -6.02
N LEU A 118 5.06 -22.46 -6.37
CA LEU A 118 5.48 -22.66 -7.75
C LEU A 118 4.81 -23.91 -8.34
N ASN A 119 4.31 -23.77 -9.56
CA ASN A 119 3.96 -24.95 -10.36
C ASN A 119 5.22 -25.57 -10.98
N ASN A 120 5.10 -26.70 -11.68
CA ASN A 120 6.23 -27.47 -12.23
C ASN A 120 7.11 -26.70 -13.24
N TYR A 121 6.79 -25.44 -13.58
CA TYR A 121 7.41 -24.65 -14.66
C TYR A 121 7.93 -23.28 -14.21
N SER A 122 8.43 -23.14 -13.00
CA SER A 122 8.95 -21.83 -12.52
C SER A 122 7.94 -20.69 -12.52
N HIS A 123 6.66 -20.96 -12.67
CA HIS A 123 5.61 -19.98 -12.79
C HIS A 123 4.83 -19.87 -11.48
N LEU A 124 4.76 -18.66 -10.96
CA LEU A 124 3.98 -18.32 -9.78
C LEU A 124 2.65 -17.70 -10.20
N ASN A 125 1.56 -18.42 -9.96
CA ASN A 125 0.22 -17.89 -10.18
C ASN A 125 -0.10 -16.78 -9.17
N VAL A 126 -0.34 -15.59 -9.67
CA VAL A 126 -0.76 -14.43 -8.87
C VAL A 126 -2.27 -14.28 -8.95
N SER A 127 -2.92 -14.08 -7.81
CA SER A 127 -4.33 -13.69 -7.75
C SER A 127 -4.45 -12.40 -6.95
N LEU A 128 -5.02 -11.35 -7.55
CA LEU A 128 -5.16 -10.04 -6.95
C LEU A 128 -6.57 -9.80 -6.41
N SER A 129 -6.64 -9.11 -5.29
CA SER A 129 -7.82 -8.42 -4.84
C SER A 129 -7.58 -6.92 -4.91
N LEU A 130 -8.40 -6.19 -5.66
CA LEU A 130 -8.32 -4.73 -5.72
C LEU A 130 -8.81 -4.04 -4.43
N ILE A 131 -9.50 -4.80 -3.56
CA ILE A 131 -10.06 -4.35 -2.28
C ILE A 131 -9.75 -5.38 -1.19
N GLY A 132 -8.48 -5.78 -1.06
CA GLY A 132 -8.09 -6.93 -0.24
C GLY A 132 -8.04 -6.69 1.27
N THR A 133 -8.24 -5.45 1.74
CA THR A 133 -8.25 -5.08 3.17
C THR A 133 -9.38 -4.10 3.48
N CYS A 134 -9.69 -3.91 4.78
CA CYS A 134 -10.63 -2.88 5.23
C CYS A 134 -10.19 -1.45 4.84
N THR A 135 -8.90 -1.24 4.58
CA THR A 135 -8.34 0.00 4.05
C THR A 135 -8.33 0.05 2.51
N LEU A 136 -9.02 -0.87 1.84
CA LEU A 136 -9.15 -0.97 0.38
C LEU A 136 -7.83 -1.17 -0.37
N ARG A 137 -6.76 -1.62 0.29
CA ARG A 137 -5.48 -1.88 -0.36
C ARG A 137 -5.57 -3.03 -1.35
N ILE A 138 -4.81 -2.94 -2.43
CA ILE A 138 -4.60 -4.06 -3.35
C ILE A 138 -3.75 -5.10 -2.64
N THR A 139 -4.20 -6.36 -2.65
CA THR A 139 -3.47 -7.47 -2.05
C THR A 139 -3.40 -8.67 -2.97
N THR A 140 -2.39 -9.51 -2.79
CA THR A 140 -2.35 -10.82 -3.40
C THR A 140 -3.05 -11.85 -2.52
N LYS A 141 -3.86 -12.71 -3.16
CA LYS A 141 -4.51 -13.87 -2.53
C LYS A 141 -3.64 -15.11 -2.70
N LYS A 142 -3.94 -16.18 -1.97
CA LYS A 142 -3.25 -17.48 -2.00
C LYS A 142 -1.79 -17.41 -1.55
N TYR A 143 -0.96 -16.64 -2.23
CA TYR A 143 0.44 -16.44 -1.88
C TYR A 143 0.75 -14.94 -1.81
N ASN A 144 1.34 -14.49 -0.69
CA ASN A 144 1.65 -13.08 -0.47
C ASN A 144 2.96 -12.67 -1.17
N VAL A 145 2.90 -12.50 -2.48
CA VAL A 145 4.04 -12.07 -3.30
C VAL A 145 4.50 -10.65 -2.94
N GLN A 146 3.56 -9.78 -2.60
CA GLN A 146 3.85 -8.39 -2.23
C GLN A 146 4.71 -8.31 -0.97
N GLY A 147 4.45 -9.20 0.00
CA GLY A 147 5.17 -9.26 1.27
C GLY A 147 6.52 -9.98 1.22
N LEU A 148 6.96 -10.49 0.06
CA LEU A 148 8.29 -11.08 -0.08
C LEU A 148 9.38 -10.02 0.17
N PRO A 149 10.48 -10.38 0.86
CA PRO A 149 11.66 -9.54 0.95
C PRO A 149 12.15 -9.12 -0.43
N LYS A 150 12.73 -7.93 -0.52
CA LYS A 150 13.24 -7.39 -1.77
C LYS A 150 14.25 -8.35 -2.42
N GLU A 151 15.16 -8.85 -1.61
CA GLU A 151 16.20 -9.79 -2.03
C GLU A 151 15.63 -11.07 -2.67
N VAL A 152 14.46 -11.52 -2.19
CA VAL A 152 13.74 -12.67 -2.80
C VAL A 152 13.13 -12.29 -4.14
N LYS A 153 12.75 -11.03 -4.33
CA LYS A 153 12.21 -10.56 -5.62
C LYS A 153 13.28 -10.44 -6.72
N GLU A 154 14.57 -10.48 -6.37
CA GLU A 154 15.68 -10.50 -7.34
C GLU A 154 15.68 -11.73 -8.26
N ILE A 155 14.96 -12.81 -7.87
CA ILE A 155 14.79 -13.98 -8.73
C ILE A 155 13.61 -13.88 -9.70
N PHE A 156 12.88 -12.77 -9.70
CA PHE A 156 11.81 -12.56 -10.67
C PHE A 156 12.39 -12.27 -12.04
N MET A 157 11.80 -12.89 -13.06
CA MET A 157 12.22 -12.72 -14.44
C MET A 157 11.20 -11.92 -15.24
N PRO A 158 11.66 -11.04 -16.12
CA PRO A 158 10.77 -10.34 -17.05
C PRO A 158 10.19 -11.33 -18.07
N ILE A 159 8.99 -11.06 -18.57
CA ILE A 159 8.27 -11.91 -19.54
C ILE A 159 8.34 -11.31 -20.95
N LYS A 160 8.05 -10.02 -21.07
CA LYS A 160 7.93 -9.33 -22.35
C LYS A 160 9.13 -8.43 -22.66
N TYR A 161 9.79 -7.90 -21.64
CA TYR A 161 10.87 -6.93 -21.78
C TYR A 161 12.15 -7.44 -21.12
N LYS A 162 13.23 -6.61 -21.07
CA LYS A 162 14.55 -7.07 -20.64
C LYS A 162 14.83 -6.88 -19.15
N ASN A 163 14.26 -5.84 -18.54
CA ASN A 163 14.61 -5.42 -17.18
C ASN A 163 13.38 -5.27 -16.32
N ILE A 164 13.53 -5.48 -15.01
CA ILE A 164 12.51 -5.24 -14.01
C ILE A 164 12.93 -4.04 -13.16
N PHE A 165 12.00 -3.13 -12.89
CA PHE A 165 12.19 -1.99 -12.01
C PHE A 165 11.08 -1.93 -10.95
N ILE A 166 11.45 -1.52 -9.74
CA ILE A 166 10.49 -1.11 -8.71
C ILE A 166 10.55 0.41 -8.58
N ILE A 167 9.40 1.04 -8.71
CA ILE A 167 9.20 2.47 -8.54
C ILE A 167 8.37 2.66 -7.27
N ASP A 168 8.97 3.26 -6.23
CA ASP A 168 8.42 3.32 -4.87
C ASP A 168 8.31 4.77 -4.39
N PHE A 169 7.17 5.15 -3.83
CA PHE A 169 6.99 6.48 -3.25
C PHE A 169 7.79 6.64 -1.96
N LYS A 170 8.48 7.77 -1.84
CA LYS A 170 9.12 8.17 -0.59
C LYS A 170 8.07 8.78 0.35
N ALA A 171 7.94 8.21 1.54
CA ALA A 171 7.06 8.75 2.58
C ALA A 171 5.61 9.01 2.10
N PHE A 172 5.01 8.05 1.36
CA PHE A 172 3.69 8.23 0.75
C PHE A 172 2.59 8.57 1.75
N GLU A 173 2.45 7.79 2.84
CA GLU A 173 1.45 8.07 3.88
C GLU A 173 1.66 9.46 4.54
N PRO A 174 2.89 9.90 4.90
CA PRO A 174 3.14 11.29 5.31
C PRO A 174 2.74 12.33 4.27
N SER A 175 2.98 12.09 2.97
CA SER A 175 2.55 12.99 1.89
C SER A 175 1.04 13.09 1.81
N VAL A 176 0.33 11.98 1.94
CA VAL A 176 -1.13 11.95 2.03
C VAL A 176 -1.64 12.73 3.24
N VAL A 177 -0.99 12.59 4.40
CA VAL A 177 -1.35 13.37 5.60
C VAL A 177 -1.12 14.86 5.39
N ALA A 178 0.00 15.26 4.78
CA ALA A 178 0.29 16.64 4.44
C ALA A 178 -0.77 17.24 3.50
N TYR A 179 -1.25 16.46 2.53
CA TYR A 179 -2.35 16.82 1.64
C TYR A 179 -3.66 17.03 2.41
N ILE A 180 -4.08 16.05 3.20
CA ILE A 180 -5.35 16.07 3.94
C ILE A 180 -5.40 17.24 4.92
N THR A 181 -4.29 17.49 5.65
CA THR A 181 -4.23 18.46 6.75
C THR A 181 -3.81 19.84 6.30
N ASN A 182 -3.25 19.97 5.09
CA ASN A 182 -2.57 21.17 4.61
C ASN A 182 -1.52 21.69 5.62
N ASP A 183 -0.83 20.80 6.33
CA ASP A 183 0.17 21.15 7.34
C ASP A 183 1.46 21.64 6.68
N GLN A 184 1.77 22.94 6.81
CA GLN A 184 2.92 23.57 6.16
C GLN A 184 4.26 23.04 6.70
N HIS A 185 4.34 22.70 8.00
CA HIS A 185 5.56 22.11 8.55
C HIS A 185 5.81 20.73 7.97
N LEU A 186 4.78 19.89 7.85
CA LEU A 186 4.92 18.57 7.24
C LEU A 186 5.29 18.67 5.75
N LYS A 187 4.66 19.59 5.00
CA LYS A 187 5.03 19.87 3.60
C LYS A 187 6.50 20.28 3.48
N ASN A 188 6.97 21.19 4.33
CA ASN A 188 8.37 21.62 4.34
C ASN A 188 9.35 20.48 4.66
N TYR A 189 8.95 19.51 5.51
CA TYR A 189 9.77 18.35 5.82
C TYR A 189 9.78 17.30 4.69
N LEU A 190 8.75 17.28 3.85
CA LEU A 190 8.65 16.39 2.68
C LEU A 190 9.41 16.90 1.46
N ASN A 191 9.90 18.15 1.48
CA ASN A 191 10.59 18.75 0.35
C ASN A 191 11.84 17.95 -0.09
N LYS A 192 12.19 18.05 -1.38
CA LYS A 192 13.16 17.21 -2.13
C LYS A 192 14.53 17.10 -1.50
N ASP A 193 15.03 18.19 -0.90
CA ASP A 193 16.46 18.33 -0.63
C ASP A 193 16.99 17.40 0.48
N GLU A 194 16.30 17.28 1.60
CA GLU A 194 16.74 16.43 2.71
C GLU A 194 15.82 15.22 2.97
N GLY A 195 14.55 15.37 2.70
CA GLY A 195 13.51 14.39 3.02
C GLY A 195 13.11 14.36 4.50
N LEU A 196 11.87 13.93 4.75
CA LEU A 196 11.21 13.98 6.05
C LEU A 196 12.04 13.41 7.20
N TYR A 197 12.57 12.20 7.01
CA TYR A 197 13.20 11.48 8.13
C TYR A 197 14.60 11.99 8.44
N ASP A 198 15.30 12.54 7.46
CA ASP A 198 16.63 13.13 7.63
C ASP A 198 16.51 14.49 8.35
N LYS A 199 15.48 15.30 8.03
CA LYS A 199 15.14 16.52 8.77
C LYS A 199 14.75 16.22 10.23
N LEU A 200 13.95 15.16 10.45
CA LEU A 200 13.61 14.72 11.81
C LEU A 200 14.85 14.29 12.60
N LEU A 201 15.79 13.56 11.98
CA LEU A 201 17.06 13.22 12.61
C LEU A 201 17.84 14.46 13.03
N SER A 202 17.98 15.42 12.13
CA SER A 202 18.69 16.68 12.39
C SER A 202 18.08 17.45 13.57
N VAL A 203 16.74 17.60 13.60
CA VAL A 203 16.06 18.34 14.69
C VAL A 203 16.11 17.59 16.02
N LEU A 204 16.16 16.25 15.99
CA LEU A 204 16.30 15.39 17.18
C LEU A 204 17.76 15.17 17.59
N SER A 205 18.72 15.78 16.89
CA SER A 205 20.17 15.60 17.09
C SER A 205 20.62 14.12 17.08
N LEU A 206 20.01 13.33 16.18
CA LEU A 206 20.27 11.89 16.03
C LEU A 206 21.11 11.61 14.77
N ASN A 207 21.97 10.59 14.85
CA ASN A 207 22.77 10.12 13.75
C ASN A 207 21.94 9.37 12.70
N LYS A 208 22.46 9.26 11.46
CA LYS A 208 21.77 8.58 10.33
C LYS A 208 21.43 7.12 10.59
N GLU A 209 22.16 6.42 11.46
CA GLU A 209 21.86 5.04 11.86
C GLU A 209 20.47 4.88 12.50
N TYR A 210 19.96 5.92 13.19
CA TYR A 210 18.64 5.93 13.82
C TYR A 210 17.47 6.21 12.85
N ARG A 211 17.75 6.46 11.57
CA ARG A 211 16.73 6.80 10.56
C ARG A 211 15.54 5.81 10.51
N LYS A 212 15.84 4.51 10.64
CA LYS A 212 14.78 3.47 10.66
C LYS A 212 13.91 3.55 11.92
N LEU A 213 14.49 3.88 13.05
CA LEU A 213 13.76 4.06 14.32
C LEU A 213 12.88 5.31 14.26
N VAL A 214 13.42 6.43 13.78
CA VAL A 214 12.67 7.69 13.59
C VAL A 214 11.50 7.46 12.62
N LYS A 215 11.72 6.82 11.45
CA LYS A 215 10.64 6.46 10.52
C LYS A 215 9.55 5.64 11.20
N ARG A 216 9.94 4.61 11.96
CA ARG A 216 8.98 3.73 12.65
C ARG A 216 8.19 4.47 13.73
N ALA A 217 8.84 5.30 14.52
CA ALA A 217 8.20 6.11 15.55
C ALA A 217 7.27 7.16 14.93
N PHE A 218 7.70 7.87 13.88
CA PHE A 218 6.88 8.87 13.23
C PHE A 218 5.59 8.28 12.65
N ILE A 219 5.70 7.19 11.89
CA ILE A 219 4.51 6.55 11.32
C ILE A 219 3.67 5.87 12.41
N GLY A 220 4.28 5.04 13.24
CA GLY A 220 3.54 4.18 14.17
C GLY A 220 3.04 4.90 15.42
N SER A 221 3.83 5.84 15.97
CA SER A 221 3.44 6.59 17.16
C SER A 221 2.72 7.89 16.79
N PHE A 222 3.36 8.75 16.01
CA PHE A 222 2.79 10.06 15.73
C PHE A 222 1.60 9.99 14.76
N LEU A 223 1.74 9.37 13.58
CA LEU A 223 0.64 9.32 12.62
C LEU A 223 -0.46 8.32 13.00
N PHE A 224 -0.10 7.14 13.49
CA PHE A 224 -1.07 6.07 13.77
C PHE A 224 -1.53 6.00 15.23
N GLY A 225 -1.09 6.92 16.09
CA GLY A 225 -1.54 7.02 17.48
C GLY A 225 -1.01 5.92 18.40
N GLY A 226 0.06 5.23 18.05
CA GLY A 226 0.73 4.28 18.94
C GLY A 226 1.43 4.96 20.12
N ASN A 227 1.62 4.25 21.22
CA ASN A 227 2.35 4.77 22.38
C ASN A 227 3.85 4.85 22.06
N PHE A 228 4.43 6.05 22.09
CA PHE A 228 5.87 6.28 21.87
C PHE A 228 6.78 5.46 22.80
N LYS A 229 6.36 5.25 24.04
CA LYS A 229 7.09 4.44 25.03
C LYS A 229 7.10 2.93 24.75
N SER A 230 6.35 2.49 23.74
CA SER A 230 6.31 1.07 23.36
C SER A 230 7.67 0.58 22.85
N ASP A 231 8.11 -0.58 23.33
CA ASP A 231 9.34 -1.26 22.89
C ASP A 231 9.39 -1.53 21.37
N LYS A 232 8.25 -1.47 20.71
CA LYS A 232 8.16 -1.60 19.24
C LYS A 232 8.93 -0.51 18.51
N PHE A 233 9.01 0.70 19.08
CA PHE A 233 9.65 1.83 18.38
C PHE A 233 11.14 1.92 18.69
N LYS A 234 11.57 1.54 19.93
CA LYS A 234 12.95 1.59 20.41
C LYS A 234 13.60 2.98 20.38
N LEU A 235 12.94 4.00 19.84
CA LEU A 235 13.46 5.36 19.77
C LEU A 235 13.47 6.02 21.16
N ASN A 236 12.55 5.62 22.04
CA ASN A 236 12.48 6.03 23.44
C ASN A 236 13.72 5.65 24.29
N GLN A 237 14.62 4.83 23.76
CA GLN A 237 15.91 4.51 24.37
C GLN A 237 16.98 5.59 24.13
N TYR A 238 16.75 6.50 23.16
CA TYR A 238 17.73 7.47 22.68
C TYR A 238 17.28 8.91 22.89
N ILE A 239 15.97 9.16 22.95
CA ILE A 239 15.38 10.47 23.22
C ILE A 239 14.21 10.34 24.18
N SER A 240 13.97 11.39 24.98
CA SER A 240 12.83 11.47 25.87
C SER A 240 11.52 11.68 25.12
N GLU A 241 10.39 11.36 25.77
CA GLU A 241 9.07 11.64 25.23
C GLU A 241 8.82 13.16 25.08
N ASP A 242 9.37 13.96 25.98
CA ASP A 242 9.23 15.42 25.92
C ASP A 242 9.94 16.02 24.70
N GLU A 243 11.15 15.55 24.40
CA GLU A 243 11.86 15.95 23.16
C GLU A 243 11.08 15.54 21.91
N TRP A 244 10.56 14.30 21.90
CA TRP A 244 9.71 13.82 20.81
C TRP A 244 8.47 14.70 20.66
N ASN A 245 7.71 14.93 21.72
CA ASN A 245 6.48 15.71 21.71
C ASN A 245 6.72 17.17 21.31
N LYS A 246 7.85 17.77 21.74
CA LYS A 246 8.27 19.12 21.33
C LYS A 246 8.47 19.22 19.82
N VAL A 247 9.02 18.20 19.18
CA VAL A 247 9.16 18.19 17.70
C VAL A 247 7.83 17.92 17.03
N MET A 248 7.04 16.97 17.53
CA MET A 248 5.74 16.59 16.95
C MET A 248 4.70 17.71 17.07
N SER A 249 4.76 18.55 18.12
CA SER A 249 3.84 19.68 18.31
C SER A 249 3.91 20.72 17.19
N LYS A 250 4.98 20.75 16.40
CA LYS A 250 5.11 21.62 15.23
C LYS A 250 4.12 21.26 14.11
N PHE A 251 3.67 20.01 14.04
CA PHE A 251 2.70 19.52 13.06
C PHE A 251 1.27 19.72 13.54
N SER A 252 0.91 21.00 13.76
CA SER A 252 -0.33 21.39 14.45
C SER A 252 -1.61 20.96 13.75
N ASN A 253 -1.62 20.96 12.39
CA ASN A 253 -2.80 20.56 11.64
C ASN A 253 -2.96 19.02 11.63
N VAL A 254 -1.87 18.28 11.71
CA VAL A 254 -1.92 16.81 11.90
C VAL A 254 -2.53 16.48 13.27
N ILE A 255 -2.13 17.22 14.33
CA ILE A 255 -2.68 17.04 15.68
C ILE A 255 -4.19 17.36 15.69
N LYS A 256 -4.61 18.47 15.07
CA LYS A 256 -6.03 18.83 14.94
C LYS A 256 -6.84 17.75 14.22
N LEU A 257 -6.30 17.17 13.13
CA LEU A 257 -6.96 16.06 12.44
C LEU A 257 -7.14 14.87 13.37
N LYS A 258 -6.11 14.52 14.15
CA LYS A 258 -6.15 13.43 15.11
C LYS A 258 -7.23 13.64 16.16
N GLU A 259 -7.28 14.82 16.79
CA GLU A 259 -8.31 15.20 17.76
C GLU A 259 -9.73 15.15 17.16
N GLN A 260 -9.88 15.60 15.91
CA GLN A 260 -11.15 15.54 15.20
C GLN A 260 -11.61 14.11 14.91
N ILE A 261 -10.68 13.21 14.66
CA ILE A 261 -10.94 11.79 14.38
C ILE A 261 -11.25 11.06 15.68
N ASP A 262 -10.45 11.25 16.73
CA ASP A 262 -10.62 10.58 18.02
C ASP A 262 -11.96 10.94 18.70
N ASN A 263 -12.49 12.15 18.44
CA ASN A 263 -13.76 12.62 18.99
C ASN A 263 -14.99 12.22 18.13
N LYS A 264 -14.80 11.64 16.94
CA LYS A 264 -15.91 11.27 16.06
C LYS A 264 -16.27 9.79 16.24
N LYS A 265 -17.56 9.56 16.55
CA LYS A 265 -18.14 8.20 16.48
C LYS A 265 -18.37 7.73 15.04
N ILE A 266 -18.44 8.67 14.10
CA ILE A 266 -18.71 8.43 12.69
C ILE A 266 -17.64 9.14 11.86
N MET A 267 -16.96 8.44 10.98
CA MET A 267 -15.95 8.98 10.07
C MET A 267 -16.40 8.90 8.62
N LYS A 268 -16.27 10.00 7.90
CA LYS A 268 -16.53 10.07 6.46
C LYS A 268 -15.25 9.68 5.70
N MET A 269 -15.33 8.62 4.91
CA MET A 269 -14.21 8.13 4.11
C MET A 269 -14.13 8.83 2.74
N PRO A 270 -12.96 8.81 2.06
CA PRO A 270 -12.78 9.49 0.77
C PRO A 270 -13.76 9.03 -0.33
N TYR A 271 -14.18 7.78 -0.28
CA TYR A 271 -15.11 7.17 -1.24
C TYR A 271 -16.59 7.45 -0.91
N GLY A 272 -16.89 8.44 -0.07
CA GLY A 272 -18.24 8.94 0.20
C GLY A 272 -19.01 8.22 1.29
N ILE A 273 -18.53 7.07 1.78
CA ILE A 273 -19.20 6.30 2.83
C ILE A 273 -18.75 6.76 4.21
N THR A 274 -19.71 6.79 5.14
CA THR A 274 -19.45 7.04 6.57
C THR A 274 -19.35 5.73 7.32
N HIS A 275 -18.37 5.59 8.19
CA HIS A 275 -18.18 4.43 9.06
C HIS A 275 -18.51 4.75 10.50
N ASP A 276 -19.22 3.85 11.15
CA ASP A 276 -19.33 3.86 12.61
C ASP A 276 -18.02 3.32 13.20
N MET A 277 -17.33 4.16 13.95
CA MET A 277 -16.01 3.85 14.50
C MET A 277 -16.06 3.02 15.78
N LYS A 278 -17.26 2.67 16.30
CA LYS A 278 -17.41 1.84 17.49
C LYS A 278 -16.80 0.44 17.36
N ASP A 279 -16.72 -0.05 16.11
CA ASP A 279 -16.18 -1.39 15.82
C ASP A 279 -14.63 -1.40 15.70
N PHE A 280 -13.98 -0.23 15.79
CA PHE A 280 -12.54 -0.08 15.65
C PHE A 280 -11.90 0.34 16.97
N HIS A 281 -10.74 -0.23 17.25
CA HIS A 281 -9.93 0.19 18.39
C HIS A 281 -9.45 1.63 18.17
N GLU A 282 -9.61 2.54 19.14
CA GLU A 282 -9.26 3.97 19.02
C GLU A 282 -7.88 4.20 18.40
N ARG A 283 -6.87 3.42 18.81
CA ARG A 283 -5.51 3.49 18.26
C ARG A 283 -5.38 3.10 16.78
N SER A 284 -6.41 2.49 16.20
CA SER A 284 -6.40 2.01 14.81
C SER A 284 -7.10 2.98 13.85
N ILE A 285 -7.84 3.95 14.38
CA ILE A 285 -8.73 4.81 13.59
C ILE A 285 -7.93 5.73 12.65
N MET A 286 -6.91 6.39 13.18
CA MET A 286 -6.03 7.23 12.36
C MET A 286 -5.31 6.43 11.26
N ALA A 287 -4.79 5.25 11.62
CA ALA A 287 -4.18 4.35 10.65
C ALA A 287 -5.16 3.92 9.57
N LEU A 288 -6.39 3.54 9.95
CA LEU A 288 -7.45 3.18 9.02
C LEU A 288 -7.73 4.31 8.03
N TYR A 289 -7.90 5.53 8.55
CA TYR A 289 -8.19 6.72 7.73
C TYR A 289 -7.05 7.01 6.75
N ILE A 290 -5.83 7.16 7.24
CA ILE A 290 -4.64 7.46 6.41
C ILE A 290 -4.45 6.39 5.34
N GLN A 291 -4.51 5.12 5.71
CA GLN A 291 -4.31 4.02 4.79
C GLN A 291 -5.41 3.91 3.74
N THR A 292 -6.65 4.22 4.09
CA THR A 292 -7.77 4.23 3.14
C THR A 292 -7.60 5.36 2.11
N VAL A 293 -7.26 6.56 2.56
CA VAL A 293 -6.98 7.69 1.66
C VAL A 293 -5.78 7.38 0.77
N SER A 294 -4.70 6.84 1.35
CA SER A 294 -3.51 6.43 0.60
C SER A 294 -3.84 5.40 -0.48
N SER A 295 -4.67 4.41 -0.14
CA SER A 295 -5.10 3.38 -1.10
C SER A 295 -5.93 3.96 -2.24
N TYR A 296 -6.83 4.90 -1.95
CA TYR A 296 -7.63 5.60 -2.96
C TYR A 296 -6.73 6.38 -3.93
N ILE A 297 -5.83 7.20 -3.40
CA ILE A 297 -4.89 8.00 -4.20
C ILE A 297 -3.99 7.08 -5.05
N PHE A 298 -3.43 6.03 -4.46
CA PHE A 298 -2.57 5.09 -5.17
C PHE A 298 -3.28 4.40 -6.34
N LYS A 299 -4.56 4.05 -6.18
CA LYS A 299 -5.36 3.44 -7.26
C LYS A 299 -5.62 4.40 -8.42
N ASN A 300 -5.83 5.70 -8.13
CA ASN A 300 -5.92 6.71 -9.17
C ASN A 300 -4.62 6.78 -9.98
N ILE A 301 -3.48 6.87 -9.30
CA ILE A 301 -2.15 6.88 -9.94
C ILE A 301 -1.94 5.60 -10.76
N LEU A 302 -2.24 4.44 -10.19
CA LEU A 302 -2.09 3.15 -10.86
C LEU A 302 -2.96 3.04 -12.11
N SER A 303 -4.19 3.58 -12.07
CA SER A 303 -5.09 3.63 -13.23
C SER A 303 -4.50 4.49 -14.36
N GLU A 304 -3.96 5.68 -14.05
CA GLU A 304 -3.30 6.52 -15.04
C GLU A 304 -2.06 5.84 -15.64
N VAL A 305 -1.22 5.22 -14.81
CA VAL A 305 -0.04 4.47 -15.27
C VAL A 305 -0.45 3.31 -16.18
N TYR A 306 -1.54 2.60 -15.87
CA TYR A 306 -2.05 1.52 -16.70
C TYR A 306 -2.60 2.03 -18.05
N GLN A 307 -3.30 3.16 -18.07
CA GLN A 307 -3.74 3.79 -19.33
C GLN A 307 -2.56 4.15 -20.22
N HIS A 308 -1.47 4.68 -19.64
CA HIS A 308 -0.22 4.93 -20.38
C HIS A 308 0.41 3.64 -20.90
N GLN A 309 0.43 2.56 -20.12
CA GLN A 309 0.88 1.25 -20.60
C GLN A 309 0.10 0.80 -21.84
N CYS A 310 -1.23 0.93 -21.83
CA CYS A 310 -2.09 0.55 -22.96
C CYS A 310 -1.83 1.39 -24.23
N ASN A 311 -1.45 2.66 -24.06
CA ASN A 311 -1.22 3.57 -25.18
C ASN A 311 0.19 3.48 -25.77
N GLN A 312 1.20 3.23 -24.95
CA GLN A 312 2.62 3.25 -25.36
C GLN A 312 3.18 1.85 -25.66
N GLU A 313 2.68 0.83 -24.97
CA GLU A 313 3.11 -0.57 -25.11
C GLU A 313 4.63 -0.82 -24.96
N ASP A 314 5.35 0.05 -24.25
CA ASP A 314 6.82 -0.02 -24.06
C ASP A 314 7.25 -0.44 -22.66
N PHE A 315 6.33 -0.58 -21.74
CA PHE A 315 6.50 -1.19 -20.43
C PHE A 315 5.27 -2.02 -20.05
N ARG A 316 5.40 -2.83 -19.02
CA ARG A 316 4.30 -3.60 -18.44
C ARG A 316 4.34 -3.55 -16.92
N ILE A 317 3.20 -3.29 -16.30
CA ILE A 317 3.01 -3.44 -14.86
C ILE A 317 2.98 -4.93 -14.52
N MET A 318 3.94 -5.37 -13.73
CA MET A 318 4.02 -6.75 -13.24
C MET A 318 3.22 -6.95 -11.95
N LEU A 319 3.34 -6.00 -11.02
CA LEU A 319 2.68 -6.09 -9.72
C LEU A 319 2.64 -4.72 -9.02
N PRO A 320 1.48 -4.27 -8.52
CA PRO A 320 1.41 -3.20 -7.52
C PRO A 320 1.85 -3.76 -6.15
N ILE A 321 2.72 -3.04 -5.42
CA ILE A 321 3.28 -3.46 -4.13
C ILE A 321 3.10 -2.32 -3.13
N HIS A 322 2.04 -2.36 -2.32
CA HIS A 322 1.68 -1.28 -1.38
C HIS A 322 1.51 0.07 -2.09
N ASP A 323 2.49 0.96 -1.98
CA ASP A 323 2.63 2.27 -2.61
C ASP A 323 3.70 2.30 -3.72
N ALA A 324 4.15 1.13 -4.18
CA ALA A 324 5.09 0.95 -5.27
C ALA A 324 4.47 0.20 -6.46
N ILE A 325 5.07 0.39 -7.63
CA ILE A 325 4.74 -0.36 -8.84
C ILE A 325 5.99 -1.11 -9.32
N MET A 326 5.87 -2.42 -9.50
CA MET A 326 6.87 -3.23 -10.19
C MET A 326 6.51 -3.27 -11.68
N ILE A 327 7.44 -2.88 -12.52
CA ILE A 327 7.29 -2.89 -13.97
C ILE A 327 8.41 -3.68 -14.63
N GLU A 328 8.16 -4.15 -15.84
CA GLU A 328 9.20 -4.56 -16.77
C GLU A 328 9.24 -3.63 -17.99
N CYS A 329 10.43 -3.30 -18.46
CA CYS A 329 10.66 -2.50 -19.66
C CYS A 329 12.06 -2.76 -20.24
N ASN A 330 12.35 -2.23 -21.44
CA ASN A 330 13.64 -2.49 -22.09
C ASN A 330 14.78 -1.63 -21.55
N THR A 331 14.51 -0.40 -21.14
CA THR A 331 15.56 0.54 -20.75
C THR A 331 15.20 1.30 -19.47
N LYS A 332 16.23 1.86 -18.82
CA LYS A 332 16.06 2.69 -17.62
C LYS A 332 15.32 4.00 -17.91
N GLU A 333 15.47 4.55 -19.12
CA GLU A 333 14.81 5.78 -19.55
C GLU A 333 13.27 5.59 -19.59
N ILE A 334 12.79 4.42 -20.01
CA ILE A 334 11.37 4.08 -19.97
C ILE A 334 10.90 4.02 -18.52
N ALA A 335 11.65 3.34 -17.65
CA ALA A 335 11.30 3.25 -16.23
C ALA A 335 11.31 4.64 -15.56
N GLU A 336 12.26 5.52 -15.92
CA GLU A 336 12.33 6.90 -15.45
C GLU A 336 11.12 7.73 -15.92
N ARG A 337 10.63 7.51 -17.13
CA ARG A 337 9.38 8.14 -17.62
C ARG A 337 8.17 7.67 -16.82
N VAL A 338 8.07 6.38 -16.50
CA VAL A 338 7.00 5.86 -15.62
C VAL A 338 7.11 6.45 -14.22
N ARG A 339 8.32 6.61 -13.69
CA ARG A 339 8.58 7.28 -12.43
C ARG A 339 8.05 8.71 -12.42
N GLN A 340 8.38 9.48 -13.46
CA GLN A 340 7.90 10.86 -13.62
C GLN A 340 6.37 10.92 -13.76
N LEU A 341 5.77 9.97 -14.46
CA LEU A 341 4.31 9.86 -14.56
C LEU A 341 3.67 9.64 -13.19
N MET A 342 4.20 8.72 -12.37
CA MET A 342 3.71 8.48 -11.02
C MET A 342 3.79 9.75 -10.15
N GLU A 343 4.92 10.47 -10.20
CA GLU A 343 5.09 11.72 -9.46
C GLU A 343 4.13 12.82 -9.94
N THR A 344 3.99 12.97 -11.25
CA THR A 344 3.09 13.98 -11.86
C THR A 344 1.64 13.69 -11.49
N SER A 345 1.20 12.43 -11.57
CA SER A 345 -0.16 12.02 -11.20
C SER A 345 -0.42 12.27 -9.72
N ALA A 346 0.53 11.92 -8.84
CA ALA A 346 0.40 12.18 -7.41
C ALA A 346 0.37 13.68 -7.10
N ASN A 347 1.27 14.47 -7.68
CA ASN A 347 1.35 15.90 -7.44
C ASN A 347 0.13 16.67 -7.99
N ARG A 348 -0.50 16.18 -9.07
CA ARG A 348 -1.78 16.72 -9.54
C ARG A 348 -2.90 16.54 -8.51
N LEU A 349 -2.94 15.38 -7.84
CA LEU A 349 -3.92 15.10 -6.80
C LEU A 349 -3.62 15.86 -5.51
N PHE A 350 -2.35 15.98 -5.14
CA PHE A 350 -1.93 16.69 -3.93
C PHE A 350 -1.93 18.21 -4.07
N GLY A 351 -1.83 18.73 -5.30
CA GLY A 351 -1.70 20.16 -5.57
C GLY A 351 -0.34 20.78 -5.22
N ASP A 352 0.66 19.98 -4.84
CA ASP A 352 2.00 20.37 -4.41
C ASP A 352 3.07 19.39 -4.92
N ASN A 353 4.32 19.84 -5.03
CA ASN A 353 5.46 19.05 -5.51
C ASN A 353 6.22 18.31 -4.39
N PHE A 354 5.54 17.62 -3.52
CA PHE A 354 6.18 16.85 -2.43
C PHE A 354 6.04 15.33 -2.55
N ALA A 355 5.36 14.82 -3.57
CA ALA A 355 5.35 13.39 -3.88
C ALA A 355 6.59 13.03 -4.71
N HIS A 356 7.47 12.23 -4.14
CA HIS A 356 8.70 11.77 -4.77
C HIS A 356 8.80 10.27 -4.77
N THR A 357 9.43 9.72 -5.79
CA THR A 357 9.65 8.29 -5.93
C THR A 357 11.14 7.96 -6.02
N THR A 358 11.46 6.70 -5.72
CA THR A 358 12.74 6.07 -6.06
C THR A 358 12.51 5.05 -7.14
N ILE A 359 13.53 4.84 -7.97
CA ILE A 359 13.58 3.76 -8.94
C ILE A 359 14.71 2.83 -8.59
N GLU A 360 14.47 1.54 -8.67
CA GLU A 360 15.44 0.51 -8.43
C GLU A 360 15.29 -0.62 -9.43
N GLN A 361 16.40 -1.00 -10.07
CA GLN A 361 16.47 -2.13 -10.97
C GLN A 361 16.59 -3.43 -10.15
N MET A 362 15.81 -4.44 -10.50
CA MET A 362 15.86 -5.77 -9.91
C MET A 362 16.60 -6.74 -10.83
N GLY A 363 17.32 -7.70 -10.24
CA GLY A 363 17.92 -8.80 -11.00
C GLY A 363 18.90 -8.39 -12.08
N GLY A 364 19.62 -7.26 -11.94
CA GLY A 364 20.69 -6.89 -12.85
C GLY A 364 21.80 -7.94 -12.77
N ASN A 365 22.17 -8.54 -13.90
CA ASN A 365 23.33 -9.41 -14.01
C ASN A 365 24.52 -8.74 -13.34
N HIS A 366 25.11 -9.43 -12.35
CA HIS A 366 26.37 -9.03 -11.70
C HIS A 366 27.60 -9.20 -12.63
N ASP A 367 27.39 -9.33 -13.94
CA ASP A 367 28.45 -9.58 -14.92
C ASP A 367 28.99 -8.31 -15.61
N ASP A 368 28.48 -7.11 -15.24
CA ASP A 368 29.04 -5.84 -15.70
C ASP A 368 29.71 -5.09 -14.52
N LYS A 369 30.82 -5.68 -14.02
CA LYS A 369 31.88 -4.93 -13.30
C LYS A 369 33.22 -5.49 -13.62
#